data_331b3945b714ac67a33b85c44b5964a5
#
_entry.id   331b3945b714ac67a33b85c44b5964a5
#
_cell.length_a   1.000
_cell.length_b   1.000
_cell.length_c   1.000
_cell.angle_alpha   90.00
_cell.angle_beta   90.00
_cell.angle_gamma   90.00
#
_symmetry.space_group_name_H-M   'P 1'
#
loop_
_entity.id
_entity.type
_entity.pdbx_description
1 polymer ?
#
loop_
_entity_poly.entity_id
_entity_poly.type
_entity_poly.pdbx_seq_one_letter_code
_entity_poly.pdbx_strand_id
1 'polypeptide(L)'
;DHIEWVNQFMTDHMEANVISESVNEVFPNILKQLDRVKSVEIEYNQYHFQVRYSENDHCLYFFDITEQVQTNELYENSKPIIATLFLDNYDEITQNMNDTQRSEINSMVTRVISRWATEYNIFFKRYSSDQFVAYLNQKILADLEESKFDILSQLREKSVGYRAQLTLSIGVGEGTENLIDLGELSQSGLDLALGRGGDQVAIKSINGNVRFYGGKTDPMEKRTRVRARVISHALKDILAEGDKVIIMGHKRPDLDAIGAAIGVSRFAMMNNLEAYIVLNETDIDPTLRRVMNEIDK
;
A
#
# COMPACT_ATOMS: atom_id res chain seq x y z
N ASP A 1 -19.84 -36.15 32.15
CA ASP A 1 -19.62 -34.82 31.54
C ASP A 1 -19.74 -33.67 32.58
N HIS A 2 -19.66 -33.97 33.89
CA HIS A 2 -19.67 -32.99 34.97
C HIS A 2 -18.23 -32.81 35.51
N ILE A 3 -17.89 -31.60 35.96
CA ILE A 3 -16.61 -31.27 36.56
C ILE A 3 -16.60 -31.82 37.97
N GLU A 4 -15.73 -32.78 38.24
CA GLU A 4 -15.60 -33.42 39.59
C GLU A 4 -14.55 -32.70 40.43
N TRP A 5 -13.52 -32.14 39.80
CA TRP A 5 -12.39 -31.51 40.52
C TRP A 5 -11.72 -30.48 39.61
N VAL A 6 -11.20 -29.44 40.23
CA VAL A 6 -10.33 -28.41 39.61
C VAL A 6 -9.15 -28.15 40.57
N ASN A 7 -7.99 -27.85 39.98
CA ASN A 7 -6.81 -27.46 40.77
C ASN A 7 -6.93 -26.00 41.27
N GLN A 8 -6.05 -25.60 42.20
CA GLN A 8 -6.07 -24.26 42.77
C GLN A 8 -5.90 -23.17 41.72
N PHE A 9 -5.03 -23.38 40.71
CA PHE A 9 -4.85 -22.43 39.60
C PHE A 9 -6.16 -22.13 38.87
N MET A 10 -6.90 -23.17 38.48
CA MET A 10 -8.19 -22.99 37.83
C MET A 10 -9.24 -22.37 38.74
N THR A 11 -9.25 -22.73 40.03
CA THR A 11 -10.13 -22.10 41.04
C THR A 11 -9.91 -20.60 41.11
N ASP A 12 -8.67 -20.15 41.07
CA ASP A 12 -8.29 -18.73 41.18
C ASP A 12 -8.64 -17.93 39.89
N HIS A 13 -8.79 -18.61 38.76
CA HIS A 13 -9.11 -17.99 37.46
C HIS A 13 -10.58 -18.14 37.04
N MET A 14 -11.38 -18.94 37.79
CA MET A 14 -12.82 -19.09 37.54
C MET A 14 -13.64 -18.12 38.39
N GLU A 15 -14.68 -17.54 37.81
CA GLU A 15 -15.55 -16.58 38.54
C GLU A 15 -16.49 -17.23 39.54
N ALA A 16 -16.72 -18.54 39.43
CA ALA A 16 -17.63 -19.28 40.31
C ALA A 16 -17.13 -20.69 40.58
N ASN A 17 -17.70 -21.32 41.60
CA ASN A 17 -17.45 -22.73 41.88
C ASN A 17 -18.13 -23.59 40.80
N VAL A 18 -17.35 -24.19 39.92
CA VAL A 18 -17.79 -24.98 38.76
C VAL A 18 -17.90 -26.49 39.05
N ILE A 19 -17.60 -26.91 40.30
CA ILE A 19 -17.71 -28.31 40.71
C ILE A 19 -19.18 -28.75 40.60
N SER A 20 -19.42 -29.87 39.95
CA SER A 20 -20.71 -30.47 39.60
C SER A 20 -21.44 -29.80 38.43
N GLU A 21 -20.89 -28.75 37.80
CA GLU A 21 -21.44 -28.19 36.57
C GLU A 21 -21.04 -29.02 35.34
N SER A 22 -21.83 -28.89 34.26
CA SER A 22 -21.48 -29.52 32.98
C SER A 22 -20.31 -28.84 32.34
N VAL A 23 -19.31 -29.60 31.86
CA VAL A 23 -18.20 -29.05 31.09
C VAL A 23 -18.65 -28.19 29.90
N ASN A 24 -19.75 -28.57 29.23
CA ASN A 24 -20.31 -27.81 28.11
C ASN A 24 -21.02 -26.52 28.52
N GLU A 25 -21.46 -26.39 29.78
CA GLU A 25 -22.01 -25.12 30.28
C GLU A 25 -20.92 -24.12 30.61
N VAL A 26 -19.80 -24.59 31.21
CA VAL A 26 -18.67 -23.75 31.55
C VAL A 26 -17.83 -23.41 30.32
N PHE A 27 -17.57 -24.42 29.45
CA PHE A 27 -16.78 -24.28 28.23
C PHE A 27 -17.58 -24.79 27.01
N PRO A 28 -18.41 -23.97 26.38
CA PRO A 28 -19.30 -24.42 25.30
C PRO A 28 -18.57 -25.07 24.13
N ASN A 29 -19.01 -26.29 23.77
CA ASN A 29 -18.50 -27.09 22.65
C ASN A 29 -17.02 -27.52 22.74
N ILE A 30 -16.36 -27.36 23.87
CA ILE A 30 -14.91 -27.68 24.00
C ILE A 30 -14.65 -29.19 23.71
N LEU A 31 -15.44 -30.07 24.28
CA LEU A 31 -15.32 -31.52 24.08
C LEU A 31 -15.49 -31.91 22.60
N LYS A 32 -16.49 -31.33 21.91
CA LYS A 32 -16.72 -31.59 20.47
C LYS A 32 -15.56 -31.08 19.59
N GLN A 33 -14.89 -30.02 20.00
CA GLN A 33 -13.72 -29.50 19.30
C GLN A 33 -12.52 -30.40 19.54
N LEU A 34 -12.29 -30.82 20.78
CA LEU A 34 -11.19 -31.72 21.17
C LEU A 34 -11.31 -33.14 20.57
N ASP A 35 -12.52 -33.60 20.25
CA ASP A 35 -12.73 -34.85 19.49
C ASP A 35 -12.14 -34.79 18.08
N ARG A 36 -11.94 -33.59 17.52
CA ARG A 36 -11.43 -33.39 16.15
C ARG A 36 -9.98 -32.97 16.09
N VAL A 37 -9.48 -32.32 17.13
CA VAL A 37 -8.12 -31.78 17.21
C VAL A 37 -7.48 -32.07 18.55
N LYS A 38 -6.15 -32.16 18.59
CA LYS A 38 -5.40 -32.52 19.81
C LYS A 38 -5.39 -31.41 20.88
N SER A 39 -5.62 -30.17 20.50
CA SER A 39 -5.70 -29.02 21.40
C SER A 39 -6.55 -27.92 20.79
N VAL A 40 -7.21 -27.14 21.67
CA VAL A 40 -8.07 -26.01 21.31
C VAL A 40 -7.61 -24.81 22.11
N GLU A 41 -7.57 -23.64 21.48
CA GLU A 41 -7.32 -22.38 22.18
C GLU A 41 -8.65 -21.73 22.51
N ILE A 42 -8.79 -21.30 23.76
CA ILE A 42 -9.97 -20.60 24.25
C ILE A 42 -9.58 -19.33 25.00
N GLU A 43 -10.45 -18.35 24.97
CA GLU A 43 -10.39 -17.18 25.84
C GLU A 43 -11.39 -17.37 26.98
N TYR A 44 -10.95 -17.19 28.21
CA TYR A 44 -11.79 -17.25 29.39
C TYR A 44 -11.29 -16.23 30.43
N ASN A 45 -12.17 -15.32 30.87
CA ASN A 45 -11.87 -14.27 31.85
C ASN A 45 -10.57 -13.48 31.57
N GLN A 46 -10.38 -13.01 30.34
CA GLN A 46 -9.19 -12.27 29.89
C GLN A 46 -7.89 -13.10 29.82
N TYR A 47 -7.96 -14.39 30.10
CA TYR A 47 -6.84 -15.33 29.93
C TYR A 47 -7.03 -16.15 28.67
N HIS A 48 -5.94 -16.48 28.01
CA HIS A 48 -5.90 -17.39 26.87
C HIS A 48 -5.36 -18.73 27.31
N PHE A 49 -6.12 -19.79 27.09
CA PHE A 49 -5.72 -21.15 27.44
C PHE A 49 -5.62 -22.03 26.21
N GLN A 50 -4.52 -22.79 26.12
CA GLN A 50 -4.48 -23.96 25.26
C GLN A 50 -5.01 -25.15 26.05
N VAL A 51 -6.11 -25.75 25.62
CA VAL A 51 -6.76 -26.87 26.31
C VAL A 51 -6.49 -28.17 25.58
N ARG A 52 -6.14 -29.21 26.34
CA ARG A 52 -5.95 -30.58 25.86
C ARG A 52 -6.76 -31.54 26.68
N TYR A 53 -7.32 -32.56 26.06
CA TYR A 53 -8.02 -33.63 26.74
C TYR A 53 -7.15 -34.89 26.77
N SER A 54 -7.04 -35.52 27.96
CA SER A 54 -6.43 -36.84 28.17
C SER A 54 -7.52 -37.89 28.39
N GLU A 55 -7.66 -38.81 27.43
CA GLU A 55 -8.61 -39.92 27.57
C GLU A 55 -8.27 -40.86 28.73
N ASN A 56 -6.98 -41.06 29.01
CA ASN A 56 -6.54 -41.97 30.06
C ASN A 56 -6.92 -41.45 31.45
N ASP A 57 -6.82 -40.17 31.69
CA ASP A 57 -7.05 -39.55 33.00
C ASP A 57 -8.44 -38.91 33.09
N HIS A 58 -9.20 -38.86 31.98
CA HIS A 58 -10.45 -38.10 31.84
C HIS A 58 -10.32 -36.65 32.30
N CYS A 59 -9.18 -36.04 32.01
CA CYS A 59 -8.84 -34.69 32.44
C CYS A 59 -8.68 -33.72 31.28
N LEU A 60 -9.15 -32.47 31.48
CA LEU A 60 -8.80 -31.31 30.64
C LEU A 60 -7.61 -30.59 31.28
N TYR A 61 -6.55 -30.43 30.50
CA TYR A 61 -5.36 -29.67 30.86
C TYR A 61 -5.42 -28.30 30.25
N PHE A 62 -5.38 -27.25 31.07
CA PHE A 62 -5.38 -25.86 30.64
C PHE A 62 -3.95 -25.33 30.84
N PHE A 63 -3.35 -24.93 29.72
CA PHE A 63 -2.06 -24.27 29.68
C PHE A 63 -2.30 -22.80 29.46
N ASP A 64 -1.92 -21.94 30.38
CA ASP A 64 -1.99 -20.50 30.22
C ASP A 64 -0.99 -20.07 29.16
N ILE A 65 -1.51 -19.50 28.08
CA ILE A 65 -0.76 -18.96 26.94
C ILE A 65 -0.99 -17.45 26.78
N THR A 66 -1.52 -16.79 27.80
CA THR A 66 -1.90 -15.37 27.75
C THR A 66 -0.71 -14.50 27.40
N GLU A 67 0.43 -14.69 28.08
CA GLU A 67 1.65 -13.92 27.77
C GLU A 67 2.15 -14.19 26.34
N GLN A 68 2.05 -15.42 25.86
CA GLN A 68 2.44 -15.80 24.51
C GLN A 68 1.55 -15.13 23.47
N VAL A 69 0.23 -15.12 23.67
CA VAL A 69 -0.74 -14.47 22.75
C VAL A 69 -0.50 -12.96 22.74
N GLN A 70 -0.38 -12.32 23.91
CA GLN A 70 -0.11 -10.89 24.03
C GLN A 70 1.22 -10.50 23.36
N THR A 71 2.27 -11.30 23.58
CA THR A 71 3.58 -11.05 22.96
C THR A 71 3.49 -11.17 21.44
N ASN A 72 2.76 -12.17 20.94
CA ASN A 72 2.56 -12.35 19.50
C ASN A 72 1.74 -11.18 18.89
N GLU A 73 0.70 -10.73 19.57
CA GLU A 73 -0.08 -9.57 19.14
C GLU A 73 0.76 -8.28 19.11
N LEU A 74 1.58 -8.05 20.15
CA LEU A 74 2.50 -6.92 20.17
C LEU A 74 3.51 -7.00 19.04
N TYR A 75 4.05 -8.18 18.75
CA TYR A 75 4.97 -8.40 17.63
C TYR A 75 4.29 -8.12 16.29
N GLU A 76 3.13 -8.70 16.02
CA GLU A 76 2.37 -8.47 14.77
C GLU A 76 2.03 -6.98 14.58
N ASN A 77 1.57 -6.32 15.64
CA ASN A 77 1.22 -4.90 15.64
C ASN A 77 2.44 -3.99 15.46
N SER A 78 3.64 -4.45 15.84
CA SER A 78 4.89 -3.69 15.74
C SER A 78 5.60 -3.81 14.39
N LYS A 79 5.17 -4.73 13.51
CA LYS A 79 5.80 -4.94 12.20
C LYS A 79 5.93 -3.62 11.41
N PRO A 80 7.09 -3.37 10.78
CA PRO A 80 7.38 -2.12 10.12
C PRO A 80 6.53 -1.94 8.86
N ILE A 81 6.17 -0.70 8.58
CA ILE A 81 5.47 -0.25 7.37
C ILE A 81 6.18 0.99 6.84
N ILE A 82 6.39 1.04 5.53
CA ILE A 82 6.88 2.24 4.85
C ILE A 82 5.79 2.78 3.93
N ALA A 83 5.58 4.09 3.98
CA ALA A 83 4.68 4.79 3.08
C ALA A 83 5.42 5.92 2.35
N THR A 84 5.20 6.02 1.06
CA THR A 84 5.67 7.13 0.21
C THR A 84 4.47 8.00 -0.15
N LEU A 85 4.56 9.30 0.16
CA LEU A 85 3.50 10.27 -0.09
C LEU A 85 3.94 11.20 -1.22
N PHE A 86 3.04 11.52 -2.13
CA PHE A 86 3.28 12.37 -3.29
C PHE A 86 2.16 13.39 -3.48
N LEU A 87 2.51 14.66 -3.62
CA LEU A 87 1.58 15.74 -3.96
C LEU A 87 1.38 15.75 -5.49
N ASP A 88 0.24 15.25 -5.96
CA ASP A 88 0.03 14.93 -7.38
C ASP A 88 0.22 16.11 -8.35
N ASN A 89 -0.20 17.31 -7.96
CA ASN A 89 -0.26 18.50 -8.81
C ASN A 89 0.51 19.70 -8.23
N TYR A 90 1.47 19.44 -7.35
CA TYR A 90 2.24 20.49 -6.67
C TYR A 90 2.98 21.42 -7.65
N ASP A 91 3.66 20.86 -8.64
CA ASP A 91 4.42 21.64 -9.62
C ASP A 91 3.51 22.52 -10.49
N GLU A 92 2.36 21.99 -10.92
CA GLU A 92 1.39 22.76 -11.74
C GLU A 92 0.85 23.96 -10.96
N ILE A 93 0.54 23.76 -9.69
CA ILE A 93 0.02 24.82 -8.81
C ILE A 93 1.07 25.88 -8.54
N THR A 94 2.32 25.47 -8.29
CA THR A 94 3.40 26.35 -7.84
C THR A 94 4.15 27.04 -9.00
N GLN A 95 4.00 26.56 -10.25
CA GLN A 95 4.73 27.08 -11.40
C GLN A 95 4.50 28.59 -11.65
N ASN A 96 3.29 29.07 -11.40
CA ASN A 96 2.91 30.47 -11.64
C ASN A 96 2.80 31.31 -10.34
N MET A 97 3.36 30.81 -9.23
CA MET A 97 3.32 31.47 -7.94
C MET A 97 4.61 32.23 -7.64
N ASN A 98 4.47 33.38 -6.97
CA ASN A 98 5.62 34.06 -6.39
C ASN A 98 6.13 33.30 -5.16
N ASP A 99 7.33 33.67 -4.68
CA ASP A 99 8.00 32.96 -3.57
C ASP A 99 7.18 32.99 -2.27
N THR A 100 6.45 34.06 -2.01
CA THR A 100 5.57 34.18 -0.82
C THR A 100 4.44 33.16 -0.88
N GLN A 101 3.73 33.09 -1.99
CA GLN A 101 2.62 32.17 -2.20
C GLN A 101 3.10 30.71 -2.14
N ARG A 102 4.28 30.41 -2.73
CA ARG A 102 4.90 29.08 -2.66
C ARG A 102 5.25 28.71 -1.23
N SER A 103 5.78 29.65 -0.46
CA SER A 103 6.09 29.46 0.96
C SER A 103 4.84 29.20 1.81
N GLU A 104 3.74 29.89 1.53
CA GLU A 104 2.45 29.68 2.21
C GLU A 104 1.89 28.28 1.96
N ILE A 105 1.89 27.81 0.69
CA ILE A 105 1.47 26.44 0.35
C ILE A 105 2.34 25.41 1.05
N ASN A 106 3.68 25.57 1.01
CA ASN A 106 4.60 24.66 1.68
C ASN A 106 4.34 24.60 3.19
N SER A 107 4.08 25.74 3.80
CA SER A 107 3.76 25.83 5.24
C SER A 107 2.42 25.16 5.55
N MET A 108 1.42 25.34 4.70
CA MET A 108 0.11 24.69 4.84
C MET A 108 0.23 23.17 4.71
N VAL A 109 0.88 22.66 3.66
CA VAL A 109 1.10 21.23 3.44
C VAL A 109 1.85 20.60 4.61
N THR A 110 2.97 21.21 5.02
CA THR A 110 3.77 20.72 6.14
C THR A 110 2.94 20.68 7.42
N ARG A 111 2.12 21.69 7.69
CA ARG A 111 1.24 21.73 8.88
C ARG A 111 0.20 20.62 8.85
N VAL A 112 -0.44 20.36 7.71
CA VAL A 112 -1.46 19.30 7.58
C VAL A 112 -0.83 17.94 7.80
N ILE A 113 0.28 17.63 7.11
CA ILE A 113 0.96 16.35 7.24
C ILE A 113 1.54 16.16 8.65
N SER A 114 2.17 17.20 9.23
CA SER A 114 2.70 17.12 10.61
C SER A 114 1.62 16.85 11.64
N ARG A 115 0.45 17.47 11.50
CA ARG A 115 -0.66 17.26 12.42
C ARG A 115 -1.16 15.82 12.35
N TRP A 116 -1.43 15.34 11.15
CA TRP A 116 -1.82 13.96 10.91
C TRP A 116 -0.77 12.97 11.43
N ALA A 117 0.51 13.18 11.13
CA ALA A 117 1.58 12.32 11.62
C ALA A 117 1.70 12.31 13.15
N THR A 118 1.48 13.46 13.80
CA THR A 118 1.48 13.54 15.28
C THR A 118 0.28 12.80 15.87
N GLU A 119 -0.90 12.93 15.27
CA GLU A 119 -2.14 12.29 15.72
C GLU A 119 -2.02 10.76 15.74
N TYR A 120 -1.41 10.18 14.69
CA TYR A 120 -1.21 8.73 14.55
C TYR A 120 0.16 8.24 15.01
N ASN A 121 1.00 9.10 15.61
CA ASN A 121 2.37 8.76 16.03
C ASN A 121 3.24 8.20 14.89
N ILE A 122 3.16 8.82 13.72
CA ILE A 122 3.88 8.45 12.49
C ILE A 122 5.18 9.27 12.40
N PHE A 123 6.32 8.62 12.19
CA PHE A 123 7.53 9.31 11.76
C PHE A 123 7.42 9.64 10.27
N PHE A 124 7.70 10.92 9.89
CA PHE A 124 7.76 11.28 8.48
C PHE A 124 8.90 12.25 8.20
N LYS A 125 9.35 12.25 6.95
CA LYS A 125 10.37 13.18 6.48
C LYS A 125 10.06 13.61 5.04
N ARG A 126 10.15 14.91 4.77
CA ARG A 126 10.12 15.48 3.43
C ARG A 126 11.50 15.36 2.79
N TYR A 127 11.60 14.81 1.58
CA TYR A 127 12.88 14.68 0.86
C TYR A 127 12.90 15.43 -0.48
N SER A 128 11.74 15.87 -0.99
CA SER A 128 11.65 16.79 -2.12
C SER A 128 10.51 17.81 -1.92
N SER A 129 10.27 18.68 -2.90
CA SER A 129 9.20 19.68 -2.84
C SER A 129 7.80 19.08 -2.73
N ASP A 130 7.60 17.90 -3.27
CA ASP A 130 6.34 17.21 -3.48
C ASP A 130 6.27 15.81 -2.87
N GLN A 131 7.37 15.34 -2.25
CA GLN A 131 7.46 13.96 -1.78
C GLN A 131 7.87 13.85 -0.31
N PHE A 132 7.27 12.87 0.37
CA PHE A 132 7.56 12.53 1.76
C PHE A 132 7.68 11.02 1.90
N VAL A 133 8.47 10.58 2.86
CA VAL A 133 8.50 9.21 3.33
C VAL A 133 7.96 9.16 4.76
N ALA A 134 7.16 8.16 5.07
CA ALA A 134 6.66 7.91 6.42
C ALA A 134 7.02 6.49 6.86
N TYR A 135 7.33 6.34 8.14
CA TYR A 135 7.53 5.07 8.82
C TYR A 135 6.48 4.93 9.92
N LEU A 136 5.80 3.81 9.91
CA LEU A 136 4.74 3.45 10.86
C LEU A 136 4.77 1.95 11.14
N ASN A 137 3.84 1.45 11.92
CA ASN A 137 3.71 0.02 12.18
C ASN A 137 2.33 -0.51 11.74
N GLN A 138 2.15 -1.84 11.83
CA GLN A 138 0.94 -2.52 11.40
C GLN A 138 -0.32 -2.03 12.12
N LYS A 139 -0.23 -1.74 13.44
CA LYS A 139 -1.34 -1.19 14.21
C LYS A 139 -1.78 0.17 13.67
N ILE A 140 -0.84 1.07 13.47
CA ILE A 140 -1.12 2.40 12.91
C ILE A 140 -1.72 2.28 11.51
N LEU A 141 -1.22 1.35 10.68
CA LEU A 141 -1.80 1.10 9.36
C LEU A 141 -3.27 0.68 9.47
N ALA A 142 -3.63 -0.20 10.39
CA ALA A 142 -5.02 -0.60 10.62
C ALA A 142 -5.91 0.59 11.02
N ASP A 143 -5.43 1.47 11.91
CA ASP A 143 -6.14 2.69 12.31
C ASP A 143 -6.34 3.65 11.12
N LEU A 144 -5.35 3.76 10.22
CA LEU A 144 -5.45 4.55 8.99
C LEU A 144 -6.43 3.95 7.98
N GLU A 145 -6.51 2.62 7.87
CA GLU A 145 -7.48 1.93 7.02
C GLU A 145 -8.91 2.14 7.55
N GLU A 146 -9.13 2.12 8.86
CA GLU A 146 -10.42 2.41 9.50
C GLU A 146 -10.88 3.85 9.21
N SER A 147 -9.99 4.82 9.34
CA SER A 147 -10.24 6.22 8.98
C SER A 147 -10.34 6.47 7.46
N LYS A 148 -10.07 5.44 6.63
CA LYS A 148 -10.00 5.52 5.16
C LYS A 148 -9.02 6.58 4.68
N PHE A 149 -7.92 6.75 5.42
CA PHE A 149 -6.89 7.74 5.11
C PHE A 149 -7.47 9.14 4.94
N ASP A 150 -8.09 9.66 5.99
CA ASP A 150 -8.76 10.97 6.04
C ASP A 150 -7.85 12.15 5.67
N ILE A 151 -6.52 11.98 5.77
CA ILE A 151 -5.51 12.95 5.32
C ILE A 151 -5.73 13.41 3.87
N LEU A 152 -6.23 12.53 2.98
CA LEU A 152 -6.55 12.89 1.59
C LEU A 152 -7.61 13.99 1.54
N SER A 153 -8.65 13.85 2.34
CA SER A 153 -9.74 14.83 2.45
C SER A 153 -9.29 16.09 3.17
N GLN A 154 -8.53 15.97 4.24
CA GLN A 154 -7.99 17.10 5.01
C GLN A 154 -7.12 18.01 4.13
N LEU A 155 -6.23 17.42 3.31
CA LEU A 155 -5.35 18.22 2.44
C LEU A 155 -6.16 18.93 1.36
N ARG A 156 -7.12 18.24 0.71
CA ARG A 156 -8.01 18.84 -0.28
C ARG A 156 -8.78 20.05 0.28
N GLU A 157 -9.43 19.90 1.42
CA GLU A 157 -10.23 20.94 2.05
C GLU A 157 -9.39 22.15 2.42
N LYS A 158 -8.19 21.94 2.99
CA LYS A 158 -7.29 23.03 3.36
C LYS A 158 -6.67 23.75 2.18
N SER A 159 -6.62 23.12 1.01
CA SER A 159 -6.07 23.72 -0.21
C SER A 159 -7.08 24.49 -1.05
N VAL A 160 -8.38 24.42 -0.79
CA VAL A 160 -9.44 25.13 -1.54
C VAL A 160 -9.22 26.65 -1.62
N GLY A 161 -8.57 27.26 -0.62
CA GLY A 161 -8.24 28.71 -0.60
C GLY A 161 -7.12 29.13 -1.56
N TYR A 162 -6.40 28.22 -2.21
CA TYR A 162 -5.17 28.48 -2.98
C TYR A 162 -5.33 28.35 -4.50
N ARG A 163 -6.48 28.68 -5.08
CA ARG A 163 -6.79 28.63 -6.53
C ARG A 163 -6.81 27.25 -7.18
N ALA A 164 -6.26 26.21 -6.55
CA ALA A 164 -6.32 24.84 -7.03
C ALA A 164 -6.29 23.87 -5.86
N GLN A 165 -7.02 22.77 -5.94
CA GLN A 165 -7.01 21.73 -4.93
C GLN A 165 -5.74 20.91 -5.05
N LEU A 166 -4.91 20.93 -4.00
CA LEU A 166 -3.83 19.95 -3.85
C LEU A 166 -4.40 18.58 -3.55
N THR A 167 -3.88 17.58 -4.21
CA THR A 167 -4.23 16.18 -3.95
C THR A 167 -3.00 15.40 -3.58
N LEU A 168 -3.21 14.31 -2.87
CA LEU A 168 -2.17 13.47 -2.29
C LEU A 168 -2.37 12.04 -2.75
N SER A 169 -1.32 11.42 -3.25
CA SER A 169 -1.25 9.98 -3.49
C SER A 169 -0.31 9.35 -2.49
N ILE A 170 -0.66 8.16 -1.99
CA ILE A 170 0.14 7.43 -1.00
C ILE A 170 0.32 6.00 -1.49
N GLY A 171 1.56 5.55 -1.54
CA GLY A 171 1.90 4.14 -1.67
C GLY A 171 2.36 3.59 -0.33
N VAL A 172 1.87 2.43 0.05
CA VAL A 172 2.21 1.76 1.32
C VAL A 172 2.76 0.37 1.02
N GLY A 173 3.89 0.03 1.61
CA GLY A 173 4.50 -1.31 1.55
C GLY A 173 4.33 -2.04 2.88
N GLU A 174 3.86 -3.29 2.82
CA GLU A 174 3.63 -4.14 4.00
C GLU A 174 4.01 -5.61 3.80
N GLY A 175 4.03 -6.39 4.88
CA GLY A 175 4.10 -7.86 4.85
C GLY A 175 5.52 -8.43 4.85
N THR A 176 6.53 -7.63 5.08
CA THR A 176 7.93 -8.03 5.30
C THR A 176 8.58 -7.14 6.37
N GLU A 177 9.66 -7.61 6.97
CA GLU A 177 10.47 -6.82 7.91
C GLU A 177 11.70 -6.19 7.21
N ASN A 178 11.95 -6.56 5.96
CA ASN A 178 13.02 -5.97 5.16
C ASN A 178 12.63 -4.57 4.69
N LEU A 179 13.33 -3.56 5.18
CA LEU A 179 13.04 -2.15 4.88
C LEU A 179 13.25 -1.79 3.41
N ILE A 180 14.15 -2.49 2.69
CA ILE A 180 14.37 -2.28 1.26
C ILE A 180 13.14 -2.73 0.48
N ASP A 181 12.65 -3.96 0.75
CA ASP A 181 11.45 -4.51 0.10
C ASP A 181 10.22 -3.64 0.41
N LEU A 182 10.08 -3.16 1.66
CA LEU A 182 9.01 -2.24 2.03
C LEU A 182 9.07 -0.93 1.25
N GLY A 183 10.27 -0.39 1.04
CA GLY A 183 10.49 0.81 0.22
C GLY A 183 10.07 0.58 -1.23
N GLU A 184 10.46 -0.53 -1.84
CA GLU A 184 10.08 -0.91 -3.21
C GLU A 184 8.57 -1.15 -3.33
N LEU A 185 7.96 -1.84 -2.37
CA LEU A 185 6.51 -2.06 -2.32
C LEU A 185 5.75 -0.74 -2.19
N SER A 186 6.22 0.18 -1.34
CA SER A 186 5.60 1.49 -1.17
C SER A 186 5.68 2.33 -2.43
N GLN A 187 6.83 2.33 -3.13
CA GLN A 187 6.98 3.03 -4.41
C GLN A 187 6.08 2.41 -5.49
N SER A 188 6.06 1.09 -5.60
CA SER A 188 5.17 0.39 -6.53
C SER A 188 3.69 0.65 -6.22
N GLY A 189 3.31 0.72 -4.93
CA GLY A 189 1.97 1.12 -4.50
C GLY A 189 1.65 2.55 -4.95
N LEU A 190 2.58 3.49 -4.77
CA LEU A 190 2.41 4.87 -5.22
C LEU A 190 2.20 4.94 -6.74
N ASP A 191 2.98 4.20 -7.52
CA ASP A 191 2.83 4.16 -8.97
C ASP A 191 1.46 3.63 -9.39
N LEU A 192 0.92 2.63 -8.67
CA LEU A 192 -0.45 2.14 -8.88
C LEU A 192 -1.52 3.20 -8.54
N ALA A 193 -1.36 3.93 -7.44
CA ALA A 193 -2.26 5.02 -7.06
C ALA A 193 -2.26 6.13 -8.13
N LEU A 194 -1.07 6.54 -8.58
CA LEU A 194 -0.90 7.53 -9.64
C LEU A 194 -1.46 7.06 -10.99
N GLY A 195 -1.23 5.79 -11.34
CA GLY A 195 -1.76 5.18 -12.58
C GLY A 195 -3.29 5.17 -12.66
N ARG A 196 -3.98 5.15 -11.52
CA ARG A 196 -5.44 5.24 -11.42
C ARG A 196 -5.98 6.67 -11.37
N GLY A 197 -5.12 7.66 -11.47
CA GLY A 197 -5.51 9.08 -11.52
C GLY A 197 -5.11 9.90 -10.30
N GLY A 198 -4.41 9.31 -9.34
CA GLY A 198 -3.97 9.95 -8.10
C GLY A 198 -5.10 10.17 -7.09
N ASP A 199 -4.80 10.97 -6.03
CA ASP A 199 -5.74 11.29 -4.95
C ASP A 199 -6.28 10.07 -4.22
N GLN A 200 -5.41 9.09 -3.99
CA GLN A 200 -5.75 7.82 -3.38
C GLN A 200 -4.54 7.16 -2.73
N VAL A 201 -4.82 6.15 -1.92
CA VAL A 201 -3.83 5.28 -1.32
C VAL A 201 -3.85 3.93 -2.00
N ALA A 202 -2.68 3.35 -2.27
CA ALA A 202 -2.54 1.95 -2.63
C ALA A 202 -1.61 1.26 -1.62
N ILE A 203 -2.10 0.24 -0.95
CA ILE A 203 -1.33 -0.60 -0.04
C ILE A 203 -0.95 -1.86 -0.81
N LYS A 204 0.35 -2.11 -0.93
CA LYS A 204 0.88 -3.30 -1.61
C LYS A 204 1.59 -4.20 -0.63
N SER A 205 1.11 -5.44 -0.53
CA SER A 205 1.72 -6.47 0.30
C SER A 205 2.79 -7.27 -0.48
N ILE A 206 3.74 -7.86 0.24
CA ILE A 206 4.79 -8.72 -0.33
C ILE A 206 4.22 -9.94 -1.09
N ASN A 207 3.03 -10.41 -0.73
CA ASN A 207 2.33 -11.49 -1.41
C ASN A 207 1.63 -11.08 -2.72
N GLY A 208 1.78 -9.82 -3.14
CA GLY A 208 1.20 -9.27 -4.37
C GLY A 208 -0.21 -8.70 -4.22
N ASN A 209 -0.86 -8.82 -3.07
CA ASN A 209 -2.17 -8.23 -2.84
C ASN A 209 -2.09 -6.69 -2.83
N VAL A 210 -3.11 -6.04 -3.41
CA VAL A 210 -3.21 -4.59 -3.42
C VAL A 210 -4.58 -4.14 -2.94
N ARG A 211 -4.61 -3.18 -2.01
CA ARG A 211 -5.83 -2.53 -1.50
C ARG A 211 -5.80 -1.04 -1.83
N PHE A 212 -6.96 -0.45 -2.13
CA PHE A 212 -7.07 0.96 -2.50
C PHE A 212 -8.06 1.70 -1.61
N TYR A 213 -7.72 2.96 -1.25
CA TYR A 213 -8.55 3.89 -0.49
C TYR A 213 -8.58 5.26 -1.17
N GLY A 214 -9.71 5.95 -1.18
CA GLY A 214 -9.87 7.25 -1.84
C GLY A 214 -10.30 7.15 -3.31
N GLY A 215 -9.89 8.08 -4.14
CA GLY A 215 -10.20 8.09 -5.59
C GLY A 215 -11.56 8.69 -5.94
N LYS A 216 -12.02 9.73 -5.23
CA LYS A 216 -13.30 10.42 -5.47
C LYS A 216 -13.23 11.59 -6.46
N THR A 217 -12.05 11.99 -6.91
CA THR A 217 -11.86 13.13 -7.82
C THR A 217 -12.03 12.72 -9.28
N ASP A 218 -12.70 13.58 -10.06
CA ASP A 218 -12.99 13.36 -11.49
C ASP A 218 -11.68 13.21 -12.29
N PRO A 219 -11.49 12.13 -13.07
CA PRO A 219 -10.20 11.81 -13.71
C PRO A 219 -9.82 12.73 -14.88
N MET A 220 -10.67 13.68 -15.25
CA MET A 220 -10.53 14.40 -16.53
C MET A 220 -9.42 15.46 -16.55
N GLU A 221 -9.00 16.03 -15.40
CA GLU A 221 -8.06 17.17 -15.39
C GLU A 221 -6.57 16.84 -15.12
N LYS A 222 -6.26 15.64 -14.60
CA LYS A 222 -4.91 15.31 -14.11
C LYS A 222 -4.03 14.48 -15.04
N ARG A 223 -4.34 14.42 -16.33
CA ARG A 223 -3.96 13.29 -17.21
C ARG A 223 -2.54 13.25 -17.78
N THR A 224 -1.73 14.29 -17.77
CA THR A 224 -0.57 14.30 -18.69
C THR A 224 0.76 13.88 -18.07
N ARG A 225 1.18 14.43 -16.94
CA ARG A 225 2.54 14.16 -16.40
C ARG A 225 2.63 12.94 -15.50
N VAL A 226 1.66 12.75 -14.61
CA VAL A 226 1.64 11.60 -13.68
C VAL A 226 1.46 10.30 -14.47
N ARG A 227 0.54 10.31 -15.44
CA ARG A 227 0.29 9.15 -16.31
C ARG A 227 1.52 8.81 -17.17
N ALA A 228 2.23 9.80 -17.69
CA ALA A 228 3.46 9.59 -18.42
C ALA A 228 4.56 8.94 -17.56
N ARG A 229 4.69 9.34 -16.29
CA ARG A 229 5.67 8.77 -15.36
C ARG A 229 5.37 7.33 -15.01
N VAL A 230 4.10 7.01 -14.69
CA VAL A 230 3.66 5.63 -14.40
C VAL A 230 3.83 4.72 -15.62
N ILE A 231 3.45 5.21 -16.82
CA ILE A 231 3.65 4.47 -18.07
C ILE A 231 5.15 4.24 -18.31
N SER A 232 6.01 5.22 -18.03
CA SER A 232 7.46 5.07 -18.19
C SER A 232 8.05 4.01 -17.24
N HIS A 233 7.58 3.93 -15.98
CA HIS A 233 8.01 2.88 -15.05
C HIS A 233 7.48 1.51 -15.46
N ALA A 234 6.21 1.39 -15.80
CA ALA A 234 5.63 0.14 -16.29
C ALA A 234 6.31 -0.36 -17.58
N LEU A 235 6.63 0.58 -18.51
CA LEU A 235 7.40 0.24 -19.70
C LEU A 235 8.82 -0.22 -19.36
N LYS A 236 9.48 0.39 -18.37
CA LYS A 236 10.80 -0.04 -17.93
C LYS A 236 10.79 -1.47 -17.39
N ASP A 237 9.79 -1.82 -16.58
CA ASP A 237 9.65 -3.17 -16.03
C ASP A 237 9.38 -4.20 -17.14
N ILE A 238 8.49 -3.89 -18.08
CA ILE A 238 8.22 -4.74 -19.25
C ILE A 238 9.46 -4.91 -20.14
N LEU A 239 10.20 -3.83 -20.36
CA LEU A 239 11.41 -3.84 -21.17
C LEU A 239 12.53 -4.67 -20.52
N ALA A 240 12.61 -4.67 -19.18
CA ALA A 240 13.62 -5.44 -18.44
C ALA A 240 13.47 -6.97 -18.62
N GLU A 241 12.30 -7.45 -19.03
CA GLU A 241 12.04 -8.87 -19.31
C GLU A 241 12.33 -9.29 -20.77
N GLY A 242 12.64 -8.33 -21.65
CA GLY A 242 12.81 -8.56 -23.09
C GLY A 242 14.24 -8.32 -23.58
N ASP A 243 14.62 -9.01 -24.69
CA ASP A 243 15.93 -8.83 -25.34
C ASP A 243 15.88 -7.75 -26.45
N LYS A 244 14.71 -7.56 -27.06
CA LYS A 244 14.51 -6.65 -28.22
C LYS A 244 13.14 -5.97 -28.15
N VAL A 245 13.08 -4.76 -28.67
CA VAL A 245 11.84 -3.97 -28.74
C VAL A 245 11.50 -3.69 -30.19
N ILE A 246 10.30 -4.09 -30.62
CA ILE A 246 9.73 -3.80 -31.92
C ILE A 246 8.63 -2.76 -31.72
N ILE A 247 8.78 -1.60 -32.37
CA ILE A 247 7.89 -0.45 -32.23
C ILE A 247 7.11 -0.28 -33.53
N MET A 248 5.78 -0.30 -33.45
CA MET A 248 4.89 -0.12 -34.60
C MET A 248 3.87 0.96 -34.30
N GLY A 249 3.71 1.89 -35.23
CA GLY A 249 2.64 2.88 -35.20
C GLY A 249 1.35 2.37 -35.89
N HIS A 250 0.39 3.28 -36.06
CA HIS A 250 -0.81 2.98 -36.84
C HIS A 250 -0.49 2.91 -38.36
N LYS A 251 -1.41 2.35 -39.18
CA LYS A 251 -1.22 2.00 -40.58
C LYS A 251 -0.76 3.17 -41.49
N ARG A 252 -1.13 4.41 -41.14
CA ARG A 252 -0.68 5.63 -41.84
C ARG A 252 -0.04 6.56 -40.82
N PRO A 253 1.25 6.34 -40.49
CA PRO A 253 1.91 7.09 -39.44
C PRO A 253 2.02 8.57 -39.82
N ASP A 254 1.71 9.43 -38.87
CA ASP A 254 1.94 10.86 -38.90
C ASP A 254 3.21 11.24 -38.14
N LEU A 255 3.54 12.52 -38.07
CA LEU A 255 4.70 13.02 -37.34
C LEU A 255 4.63 12.72 -35.85
N ASP A 256 3.44 12.71 -35.27
CA ASP A 256 3.25 12.39 -33.85
C ASP A 256 3.54 10.91 -33.55
N ALA A 257 3.08 10.01 -34.43
CA ALA A 257 3.37 8.58 -34.32
C ALA A 257 4.88 8.29 -34.44
N ILE A 258 5.57 8.94 -35.36
CA ILE A 258 7.02 8.78 -35.53
C ILE A 258 7.79 9.40 -34.38
N GLY A 259 7.41 10.59 -33.91
CA GLY A 259 8.02 11.23 -32.75
C GLY A 259 7.89 10.36 -31.48
N ALA A 260 6.72 9.77 -31.26
CA ALA A 260 6.48 8.83 -30.17
C ALA A 260 7.35 7.56 -30.34
N ALA A 261 7.43 6.99 -31.54
CA ALA A 261 8.24 5.80 -31.83
C ALA A 261 9.74 6.04 -31.60
N ILE A 262 10.27 7.20 -31.99
CA ILE A 262 11.65 7.60 -31.73
C ILE A 262 11.88 7.74 -30.21
N GLY A 263 10.93 8.35 -29.48
CA GLY A 263 11.02 8.48 -28.03
C GLY A 263 11.08 7.12 -27.32
N VAL A 264 10.23 6.17 -27.71
CA VAL A 264 10.23 4.81 -27.15
C VAL A 264 11.51 4.04 -27.53
N SER A 265 11.98 4.19 -28.79
CA SER A 265 13.23 3.58 -29.23
C SER A 265 14.44 4.10 -28.40
N ARG A 266 14.50 5.40 -28.19
CA ARG A 266 15.55 6.00 -27.35
C ARG A 266 15.51 5.52 -25.91
N PHE A 267 14.31 5.40 -25.36
CA PHE A 267 14.11 4.87 -24.01
C PHE A 267 14.56 3.41 -23.88
N ALA A 268 14.26 2.56 -24.87
CA ALA A 268 14.73 1.18 -24.91
C ALA A 268 16.26 1.09 -25.00
N MET A 269 16.88 1.88 -25.87
CA MET A 269 18.33 1.95 -26.01
C MET A 269 19.05 2.42 -24.73
N MET A 270 18.44 3.36 -23.99
CA MET A 270 18.97 3.79 -22.67
C MET A 270 18.91 2.70 -21.61
N ASN A 271 18.08 1.68 -21.79
CA ASN A 271 17.99 0.48 -20.95
C ASN A 271 18.76 -0.71 -21.54
N ASN A 272 19.70 -0.49 -22.46
CA ASN A 272 20.57 -1.47 -23.11
C ASN A 272 19.83 -2.51 -23.97
N LEU A 273 18.68 -2.17 -24.55
CA LEU A 273 17.91 -3.03 -25.43
C LEU A 273 18.05 -2.60 -26.88
N GLU A 274 18.06 -3.56 -27.78
CA GLU A 274 17.93 -3.30 -29.23
C GLU A 274 16.49 -2.86 -29.55
N ALA A 275 16.32 -1.73 -30.26
CA ALA A 275 15.01 -1.19 -30.61
C ALA A 275 14.89 -1.00 -32.13
N TYR A 276 13.77 -1.47 -32.69
CA TYR A 276 13.49 -1.40 -34.11
C TYR A 276 12.13 -0.72 -34.33
N ILE A 277 12.10 0.32 -35.19
CA ILE A 277 10.86 0.98 -35.60
C ILE A 277 10.46 0.38 -36.97
N VAL A 278 9.25 -0.21 -37.00
CA VAL A 278 8.71 -0.82 -38.24
C VAL A 278 7.80 0.20 -38.93
N LEU A 279 8.14 0.51 -40.18
CA LEU A 279 7.41 1.43 -41.06
C LEU A 279 7.05 0.73 -42.38
N ASN A 280 5.84 0.99 -42.88
CA ASN A 280 5.45 0.55 -44.21
C ASN A 280 5.72 1.70 -45.20
N GLU A 281 6.75 1.55 -46.05
CA GLU A 281 7.20 2.57 -46.99
C GLU A 281 6.13 3.01 -47.98
N THR A 282 5.13 2.19 -48.26
CA THR A 282 4.08 2.47 -49.28
C THR A 282 3.02 3.45 -48.78
N ASP A 283 2.86 3.62 -47.43
CA ASP A 283 1.78 4.40 -46.83
C ASP A 283 2.26 5.66 -46.09
N ILE A 284 3.48 6.13 -46.35
CA ILE A 284 4.09 7.28 -45.69
C ILE A 284 3.64 8.60 -46.31
N ASP A 285 3.16 9.53 -45.50
CA ASP A 285 2.84 10.91 -45.87
C ASP A 285 4.06 11.63 -46.49
N PRO A 286 3.92 12.45 -47.57
CA PRO A 286 5.03 13.17 -48.18
C PRO A 286 5.83 14.06 -47.21
N THR A 287 5.17 14.65 -46.20
CA THR A 287 5.79 15.49 -45.17
C THR A 287 6.71 14.65 -44.29
N LEU A 288 6.20 13.48 -43.89
CA LEU A 288 6.98 12.54 -43.06
C LEU A 288 8.20 11.99 -43.80
N ARG A 289 8.06 11.67 -45.12
CA ARG A 289 9.18 11.22 -45.96
C ARG A 289 10.28 12.27 -46.05
N ARG A 290 9.92 13.55 -46.10
CA ARG A 290 10.88 14.65 -46.12
C ARG A 290 11.66 14.76 -44.82
N VAL A 291 10.99 14.65 -43.68
CA VAL A 291 11.63 14.69 -42.37
C VAL A 291 12.56 13.50 -42.16
N MET A 292 12.14 12.28 -42.56
CA MET A 292 12.97 11.09 -42.46
C MET A 292 14.26 11.20 -43.28
N ASN A 293 14.20 11.75 -44.47
CA ASN A 293 15.40 12.00 -45.32
C ASN A 293 16.36 13.05 -44.75
N GLU A 294 15.93 13.87 -43.79
CA GLU A 294 16.78 14.82 -43.06
C GLU A 294 17.42 14.20 -41.81
N ILE A 295 16.79 13.18 -41.22
CA ILE A 295 17.29 12.46 -40.00
C ILE A 295 18.36 11.43 -40.42
N ASP A 296 18.29 10.85 -41.61
CA ASP A 296 19.27 9.88 -42.15
C ASP A 296 20.57 10.51 -42.65
N LYS A 297 20.75 11.82 -42.50
CA LYS A 297 21.98 12.57 -42.80
C LYS A 297 22.75 12.89 -41.52
#